data_2a93ad1363b235ca22c56952f17c6da5
#
_entry.id   2a93ad1363b235ca22c56952f17c6da5
#
_cell.length_a   1.000
_cell.length_b   1.000
_cell.length_c   1.000
_cell.angle_alpha   90.00
_cell.angle_beta   90.00
_cell.angle_gamma   90.00
#
_symmetry.space_group_name_H-M   'P 1'
#
loop_
_entity.id
_entity.type
_entity.pdbx_description
1 polymer ?
#
loop_
_entity_poly.entity_id
_entity_poly.type
_entity_poly.pdbx_seq_one_letter_code
_entity_poly.pdbx_strand_id
1 'polypeptide(L)'
;MCFVGRFLPGPLKVPRLTASLLSLATSSPLYPVSQAGAKATGRALFAGRKALFDRLSGVFDNAGIDERQLVAPLEWYGENHGWGERNKTYLAAADTLFVDSARQAIEYAGLKPADIDGVVAVSTTGIATPSLDARNAQALGLRPDVRRVPIFGLGCAGGVSGLATAARLAAAEPGTRWLFVTVETCSISIRLDSDDPAAIVATALFGDGAAAAVISTQGTALAHVEGSGERLWPGTLEIMGWRVEDPGLAVVFDRAIPPFLENNLREGLDAILDGLGLSFADIDRLCSHPGGAKVLTAMESALGLQTGTLDLERTVLREHGNMSAPTVLFVLQRLLERGLPSRTLMTALGPGFTLAALSLRRPS
;
A
#
# COMPACT_ATOMS: atom_id res chain seq x y z
N MET A 1 -8.76 36.70 14.31
CA MET A 1 -10.15 36.31 14.08
C MET A 1 -10.25 34.86 14.53
N CYS A 2 -10.92 34.62 15.68
CA CYS A 2 -11.13 33.26 16.22
C CYS A 2 -12.14 32.51 15.34
N PHE A 3 -11.73 31.41 14.73
CA PHE A 3 -12.69 30.44 14.20
C PHE A 3 -13.30 29.67 15.38
N VAL A 4 -14.51 30.05 15.74
CA VAL A 4 -15.37 29.31 16.68
C VAL A 4 -15.70 27.96 16.05
N GLY A 5 -15.38 26.88 16.79
CA GLY A 5 -15.62 25.51 16.39
C GLY A 5 -17.09 25.28 16.00
N ARG A 6 -17.33 25.00 14.73
CA ARG A 6 -18.58 24.42 14.29
C ARG A 6 -18.54 22.92 14.63
N PHE A 7 -19.53 22.47 15.32
CA PHE A 7 -19.86 21.06 15.49
C PHE A 7 -19.74 20.35 14.12
N LEU A 8 -18.77 19.49 14.00
CA LEU A 8 -18.74 18.56 12.85
C LEU A 8 -19.95 17.63 13.02
N PRO A 9 -20.75 17.43 11.96
CA PRO A 9 -21.81 16.43 12.01
C PRO A 9 -21.19 15.07 12.35
N GLY A 10 -21.95 14.24 13.09
CA GLY A 10 -21.52 12.89 13.43
C GLY A 10 -21.11 12.08 12.18
N PRO A 11 -20.45 10.92 12.35
CA PRO A 11 -19.92 10.14 11.23
C PRO A 11 -21.02 9.89 10.20
N LEU A 12 -20.68 10.17 8.92
CA LEU A 12 -21.56 9.90 7.79
C LEU A 12 -21.84 8.39 7.77
N LYS A 13 -23.11 8.00 7.87
CA LYS A 13 -23.50 6.61 7.66
C LYS A 13 -23.13 6.20 6.24
N VAL A 14 -22.20 5.27 6.11
CA VAL A 14 -21.78 4.73 4.82
C VAL A 14 -22.79 3.66 4.39
N PRO A 15 -23.40 3.75 3.19
CA PRO A 15 -24.27 2.69 2.70
C PRO A 15 -23.47 1.39 2.54
N ARG A 16 -24.09 0.25 2.86
CA ARG A 16 -23.50 -1.06 2.60
C ARG A 16 -23.21 -1.22 1.12
N LEU A 17 -21.98 -1.61 0.80
CA LEU A 17 -21.59 -1.93 -0.57
C LEU A 17 -22.10 -3.33 -0.93
N THR A 18 -22.44 -3.51 -2.21
CA THR A 18 -22.89 -4.81 -2.75
C THR A 18 -21.81 -5.44 -3.64
N ALA A 19 -20.61 -4.84 -3.69
CA ALA A 19 -19.52 -5.32 -4.50
C ALA A 19 -18.74 -6.46 -3.82
N SER A 20 -18.10 -7.28 -4.63
CA SER A 20 -17.31 -8.42 -4.20
C SER A 20 -15.93 -8.38 -4.84
N LEU A 21 -14.93 -8.83 -4.11
CA LEU A 21 -13.62 -9.21 -4.61
C LEU A 21 -13.76 -10.55 -5.32
N LEU A 22 -13.52 -10.59 -6.63
CA LEU A 22 -13.61 -11.82 -7.43
C LEU A 22 -12.25 -12.51 -7.55
N SER A 23 -11.18 -11.73 -7.62
CA SER A 23 -9.81 -12.24 -7.72
C SER A 23 -8.82 -11.28 -7.07
N LEU A 24 -7.64 -11.81 -6.74
CA LEU A 24 -6.49 -11.05 -6.28
C LEU A 24 -5.23 -11.72 -6.83
N ALA A 25 -4.30 -10.93 -7.35
CA ALA A 25 -2.99 -11.36 -7.80
C ALA A 25 -1.93 -10.37 -7.32
N THR A 26 -0.73 -10.88 -7.07
CA THR A 26 0.44 -10.06 -6.68
C THR A 26 1.59 -10.32 -7.62
N SER A 27 2.45 -9.33 -7.82
CA SER A 27 3.64 -9.44 -8.67
C SER A 27 4.82 -8.77 -7.99
N SER A 28 5.98 -9.43 -8.05
CA SER A 28 7.24 -8.95 -7.48
C SER A 28 8.27 -8.76 -8.60
N PRO A 29 9.17 -7.76 -8.49
CA PRO A 29 10.26 -7.58 -9.43
C PRO A 29 11.31 -8.71 -9.36
N LEU A 30 12.26 -8.68 -10.31
CA LEU A 30 13.18 -9.79 -10.56
C LEU A 30 14.48 -9.77 -9.71
N TYR A 31 14.76 -8.71 -8.95
CA TYR A 31 16.02 -8.58 -8.22
C TYR A 31 15.84 -8.81 -6.71
N PRO A 32 15.97 -10.06 -6.24
CA PRO A 32 15.90 -10.35 -4.81
C PRO A 32 17.15 -9.81 -4.09
N VAL A 33 16.97 -9.21 -2.92
CA VAL A 33 18.04 -8.67 -2.10
C VAL A 33 17.83 -9.07 -0.65
N SER A 34 18.79 -9.80 -0.08
CA SER A 34 18.76 -10.13 1.34
C SER A 34 18.99 -8.88 2.20
N GLN A 35 18.47 -8.88 3.41
CA GLN A 35 18.68 -7.77 4.35
C GLN A 35 20.16 -7.53 4.67
N ALA A 36 20.94 -8.61 4.76
CA ALA A 36 22.39 -8.51 4.93
C ALA A 36 23.06 -7.85 3.72
N GLY A 37 22.65 -8.20 2.50
CA GLY A 37 23.12 -7.57 1.25
C GLY A 37 22.75 -6.09 1.20
N ALA A 38 21.50 -5.74 1.53
CA ALA A 38 21.04 -4.34 1.61
C ALA A 38 21.85 -3.54 2.64
N LYS A 39 22.14 -4.12 3.82
CA LYS A 39 22.98 -3.49 4.85
C LYS A 39 24.43 -3.27 4.38
N ALA A 40 25.01 -4.27 3.70
CA ALA A 40 26.38 -4.18 3.17
C ALA A 40 26.47 -3.13 2.06
N THR A 41 25.51 -3.14 1.12
CA THR A 41 25.38 -2.13 0.07
C THR A 41 25.17 -0.74 0.68
N GLY A 42 24.23 -0.59 1.62
CA GLY A 42 24.01 0.67 2.33
C GLY A 42 25.28 1.22 2.97
N ARG A 43 26.09 0.37 3.62
CA ARG A 43 27.38 0.78 4.19
C ARG A 43 28.34 1.33 3.15
N ALA A 44 28.38 0.73 1.97
CA ALA A 44 29.23 1.20 0.85
C ALA A 44 28.67 2.52 0.28
N LEU A 45 27.36 2.59 0.08
CA LEU A 45 26.67 3.75 -0.49
C LEU A 45 26.79 5.00 0.41
N PHE A 46 26.69 4.83 1.74
CA PHE A 46 26.83 5.91 2.72
C PHE A 46 28.26 6.06 3.25
N ALA A 47 29.29 5.62 2.49
CA ALA A 47 30.69 5.70 2.92
C ALA A 47 31.13 7.13 3.29
N GLY A 48 30.68 8.15 2.56
CA GLY A 48 30.90 9.57 2.87
C GLY A 48 30.23 10.04 4.17
N ARG A 49 29.28 9.26 4.73
CA ARG A 49 28.50 9.53 5.94
C ARG A 49 28.58 8.38 6.95
N LYS A 50 29.73 7.76 7.03
CA LYS A 50 29.97 6.56 7.83
C LYS A 50 29.44 6.68 9.26
N ALA A 51 29.71 7.79 9.95
CA ALA A 51 29.28 8.00 11.34
C ALA A 51 27.74 7.99 11.47
N LEU A 52 27.02 8.56 10.51
CA LEU A 52 25.54 8.54 10.46
C LEU A 52 25.03 7.12 10.21
N PHE A 53 25.61 6.43 9.22
CA PHE A 53 25.24 5.06 8.90
C PHE A 53 25.48 4.11 10.08
N ASP A 54 26.67 4.13 10.70
CA ASP A 54 27.03 3.26 11.83
C ASP A 54 26.07 3.47 13.01
N ARG A 55 25.67 4.71 13.29
CA ARG A 55 24.68 5.04 14.35
C ARG A 55 23.30 4.48 14.05
N LEU A 56 22.87 4.43 12.78
CA LEU A 56 21.54 4.03 12.36
C LEU A 56 21.46 2.61 11.81
N SER A 57 22.60 1.95 11.54
CA SER A 57 22.66 0.63 10.90
C SER A 57 21.91 -0.48 11.64
N GLY A 58 21.66 -0.31 12.94
CA GLY A 58 20.79 -1.20 13.71
C GLY A 58 19.35 -1.27 13.21
N VAL A 59 18.91 -0.30 12.36
CA VAL A 59 17.57 -0.37 11.75
C VAL A 59 17.43 -1.58 10.83
N PHE A 60 18.51 -1.99 10.14
CA PHE A 60 18.49 -3.18 9.29
C PHE A 60 18.26 -4.47 10.09
N ASP A 61 18.86 -4.59 11.27
CA ASP A 61 18.73 -5.77 12.13
C ASP A 61 17.35 -5.84 12.81
N ASN A 62 16.71 -4.68 13.02
CA ASN A 62 15.43 -4.54 13.71
C ASN A 62 14.24 -4.31 12.77
N ALA A 63 14.45 -4.32 11.45
CA ALA A 63 13.40 -4.09 10.46
C ALA A 63 12.38 -5.22 10.41
N GLY A 64 12.77 -6.44 10.81
CA GLY A 64 11.95 -7.64 10.67
C GLY A 64 11.84 -8.12 9.22
N ILE A 65 12.89 -7.85 8.40
CA ILE A 65 12.97 -8.16 6.98
C ILE A 65 14.14 -9.11 6.78
N ASP A 66 13.93 -10.22 6.05
CA ASP A 66 14.98 -11.14 5.63
C ASP A 66 15.40 -10.85 4.18
N GLU A 67 14.43 -10.60 3.33
CA GLU A 67 14.65 -10.26 1.92
C GLU A 67 13.58 -9.31 1.38
N ARG A 68 13.85 -8.77 0.21
CA ARG A 68 12.92 -7.97 -0.58
C ARG A 68 13.26 -8.07 -2.06
N GLN A 69 12.34 -7.66 -2.93
CA GLN A 69 12.54 -7.63 -4.36
C GLN A 69 12.61 -6.16 -4.81
N LEU A 70 13.59 -5.86 -5.66
CA LEU A 70 13.84 -4.52 -6.18
C LEU A 70 13.65 -4.49 -7.70
N VAL A 71 13.36 -3.31 -8.25
CA VAL A 71 13.15 -3.11 -9.70
C VAL A 71 14.44 -2.91 -10.49
N ALA A 72 15.56 -2.73 -9.81
CA ALA A 72 16.88 -2.58 -10.42
C ALA A 72 17.91 -3.44 -9.69
N PRO A 73 19.01 -3.85 -10.34
CA PRO A 73 20.13 -4.54 -9.68
C PRO A 73 20.82 -3.62 -8.66
N LEU A 74 21.50 -4.20 -7.67
CA LEU A 74 22.13 -3.43 -6.59
C LEU A 74 23.15 -2.40 -7.08
N GLU A 75 23.83 -2.68 -8.17
CA GLU A 75 24.81 -1.80 -8.81
C GLU A 75 24.19 -0.47 -9.23
N TRP A 76 22.95 -0.51 -9.73
CA TRP A 76 22.21 0.69 -10.12
C TRP A 76 22.07 1.67 -8.93
N TYR A 77 21.80 1.17 -7.73
CA TYR A 77 21.67 2.02 -6.54
C TYR A 77 23.01 2.63 -6.09
N GLY A 78 24.15 2.13 -6.61
CA GLY A 78 25.48 2.67 -6.39
C GLY A 78 25.82 3.91 -7.19
N GLU A 79 24.97 4.27 -8.15
CA GLU A 79 25.19 5.37 -9.06
C GLU A 79 24.29 6.57 -8.73
N ASN A 80 24.73 7.76 -9.16
CA ASN A 80 23.91 8.97 -9.01
C ASN A 80 22.95 9.10 -10.18
N HIS A 81 21.66 9.01 -9.91
CA HIS A 81 20.59 9.16 -10.90
C HIS A 81 19.79 10.42 -10.63
N GLY A 82 19.56 11.21 -11.67
CA GLY A 82 18.66 12.36 -11.64
C GLY A 82 17.19 11.94 -11.81
N TRP A 83 16.28 12.92 -11.70
CA TRP A 83 14.83 12.73 -11.83
C TRP A 83 14.42 11.94 -13.07
N GLY A 84 14.97 12.31 -14.23
CA GLY A 84 14.60 11.68 -15.50
C GLY A 84 14.95 10.20 -15.55
N GLU A 85 16.11 9.80 -15.06
CA GLU A 85 16.56 8.39 -15.03
C GLU A 85 15.76 7.58 -14.02
N ARG A 86 15.58 8.10 -12.80
CA ARG A 86 14.74 7.45 -11.78
C ARG A 86 13.32 7.23 -12.30
N ASN A 87 12.72 8.25 -12.90
CA ASN A 87 11.37 8.12 -13.44
C ASN A 87 11.31 7.22 -14.68
N LYS A 88 12.36 7.15 -15.50
CA LYS A 88 12.46 6.19 -16.60
C LYS A 88 12.49 4.75 -16.06
N THR A 89 13.27 4.47 -15.02
CA THR A 89 13.33 3.17 -14.36
C THR A 89 11.98 2.81 -13.73
N TYR A 90 11.34 3.77 -13.05
CA TYR A 90 9.97 3.62 -12.55
C TYR A 90 9.00 3.19 -13.65
N LEU A 91 8.94 3.93 -14.76
CA LEU A 91 7.98 3.66 -15.83
C LEU A 91 8.19 2.26 -16.43
N ALA A 92 9.43 1.86 -16.68
CA ALA A 92 9.74 0.55 -17.26
C ALA A 92 9.31 -0.60 -16.32
N ALA A 93 9.63 -0.48 -15.03
CA ALA A 93 9.27 -1.47 -14.02
C ALA A 93 7.77 -1.47 -13.73
N ALA A 94 7.17 -0.28 -13.58
CA ALA A 94 5.75 -0.15 -13.29
C ALA A 94 4.87 -0.68 -14.42
N ASP A 95 5.23 -0.44 -15.69
CA ASP A 95 4.50 -1.00 -16.84
C ASP A 95 4.52 -2.54 -16.81
N THR A 96 5.68 -3.15 -16.55
CA THR A 96 5.80 -4.62 -16.45
C THR A 96 4.96 -5.18 -15.30
N LEU A 97 5.14 -4.66 -14.08
CA LEU A 97 4.44 -5.13 -12.89
C LEU A 97 2.92 -4.91 -12.98
N PHE A 98 2.50 -3.79 -13.59
CA PHE A 98 1.10 -3.49 -13.85
C PHE A 98 0.46 -4.55 -14.73
N VAL A 99 1.10 -4.83 -15.89
CA VAL A 99 0.58 -5.81 -16.84
C VAL A 99 0.56 -7.21 -16.24
N ASP A 100 1.61 -7.61 -15.52
CA ASP A 100 1.72 -8.94 -14.94
C ASP A 100 0.65 -9.19 -13.86
N SER A 101 0.51 -8.27 -12.90
CA SER A 101 -0.50 -8.40 -11.85
C SER A 101 -1.93 -8.31 -12.40
N ALA A 102 -2.18 -7.37 -13.32
CA ALA A 102 -3.49 -7.18 -13.93
C ALA A 102 -3.94 -8.40 -14.74
N ARG A 103 -3.04 -8.96 -15.57
CA ARG A 103 -3.34 -10.15 -16.39
C ARG A 103 -3.69 -11.35 -15.53
N GLN A 104 -2.91 -11.61 -14.49
CA GLN A 104 -3.19 -12.69 -13.54
C GLN A 104 -4.53 -12.48 -12.82
N ALA A 105 -4.82 -11.25 -12.35
CA ALA A 105 -6.08 -10.98 -11.68
C ALA A 105 -7.30 -11.19 -12.59
N ILE A 106 -7.22 -10.79 -13.86
CA ILE A 106 -8.28 -11.00 -14.85
C ILE A 106 -8.47 -12.50 -15.11
N GLU A 107 -7.37 -13.24 -15.28
CA GLU A 107 -7.38 -14.70 -15.49
C GLU A 107 -7.98 -15.44 -14.28
N TYR A 108 -7.57 -15.09 -13.06
CA TYR A 108 -8.10 -15.71 -11.83
C TYR A 108 -9.59 -15.43 -11.60
N ALA A 109 -10.10 -14.32 -12.15
CA ALA A 109 -11.54 -14.04 -12.18
C ALA A 109 -12.30 -14.83 -13.26
N GLY A 110 -11.59 -15.60 -14.11
CA GLY A 110 -12.19 -16.31 -15.25
C GLY A 110 -12.69 -15.37 -16.36
N LEU A 111 -12.12 -14.17 -16.46
CA LEU A 111 -12.53 -13.11 -17.38
C LEU A 111 -11.51 -12.92 -18.52
N LYS A 112 -11.96 -12.20 -19.55
CA LYS A 112 -11.11 -11.67 -20.61
C LYS A 112 -10.86 -10.18 -20.37
N PRO A 113 -9.75 -9.60 -20.86
CA PRO A 113 -9.51 -8.17 -20.75
C PRO A 113 -10.64 -7.29 -21.30
N ALA A 114 -11.31 -7.75 -22.37
CA ALA A 114 -12.49 -7.06 -22.94
C ALA A 114 -13.72 -7.03 -22.02
N ASP A 115 -13.74 -7.85 -20.95
CA ASP A 115 -14.84 -7.86 -19.98
C ASP A 115 -14.68 -6.78 -18.89
N ILE A 116 -13.52 -6.10 -18.84
CA ILE A 116 -13.23 -5.05 -17.87
C ILE A 116 -13.85 -3.73 -18.31
N ASP A 117 -14.68 -3.14 -17.45
CA ASP A 117 -15.41 -1.90 -17.71
C ASP A 117 -14.68 -0.66 -17.21
N GLY A 118 -13.82 -0.81 -16.21
CA GLY A 118 -13.04 0.29 -15.66
C GLY A 118 -11.79 -0.17 -14.93
N VAL A 119 -10.81 0.73 -14.82
CA VAL A 119 -9.54 0.52 -14.12
C VAL A 119 -9.35 1.60 -13.07
N VAL A 120 -9.07 1.20 -11.84
CA VAL A 120 -8.55 2.07 -10.78
C VAL A 120 -7.06 1.76 -10.64
N ALA A 121 -6.21 2.72 -10.95
CA ALA A 121 -4.75 2.58 -10.93
C ALA A 121 -4.12 3.45 -9.85
N VAL A 122 -3.42 2.86 -8.90
CA VAL A 122 -2.77 3.56 -7.77
C VAL A 122 -1.26 3.43 -7.88
N SER A 123 -0.55 4.56 -7.87
CA SER A 123 0.90 4.61 -7.72
C SER A 123 1.35 5.96 -7.21
N THR A 124 2.37 6.00 -6.33
CA THR A 124 2.85 7.24 -5.68
C THR A 124 4.38 7.37 -5.76
N THR A 125 5.09 6.39 -6.31
CA THR A 125 6.57 6.34 -6.32
C THR A 125 7.22 6.84 -7.60
N GLY A 126 6.41 7.34 -8.56
CA GLY A 126 6.89 7.95 -9.79
C GLY A 126 5.77 8.68 -10.51
N ILE A 127 6.10 9.37 -11.60
CA ILE A 127 5.16 10.18 -12.38
C ILE A 127 4.94 9.57 -13.75
N ALA A 128 3.68 9.32 -14.10
CA ALA A 128 3.25 8.81 -15.40
C ALA A 128 2.20 9.73 -16.03
N THR A 129 2.55 10.36 -17.16
CA THR A 129 1.63 11.09 -18.02
C THR A 129 1.96 10.73 -19.48
N PRO A 130 1.09 9.94 -20.16
CA PRO A 130 -0.18 9.33 -19.73
C PRO A 130 -0.05 8.42 -18.50
N SER A 131 -1.15 8.26 -17.74
CA SER A 131 -1.21 7.42 -16.54
C SER A 131 -0.95 5.93 -16.83
N LEU A 132 -0.57 5.15 -15.81
CA LEU A 132 -0.21 3.73 -15.98
C LEU A 132 -1.33 2.90 -16.63
N ASP A 133 -2.60 3.14 -16.28
CA ASP A 133 -3.76 2.51 -16.89
C ASP A 133 -3.85 2.80 -18.40
N ALA A 134 -3.59 4.04 -18.82
CA ALA A 134 -3.59 4.42 -20.23
C ALA A 134 -2.41 3.80 -21.01
N ARG A 135 -1.22 3.80 -20.41
CA ARG A 135 0.00 3.24 -20.99
C ARG A 135 -0.14 1.74 -21.27
N ASN A 136 -0.81 1.03 -20.38
CA ASN A 136 -0.87 -0.43 -20.39
C ASN A 136 -2.18 -0.99 -20.96
N ALA A 137 -3.17 -0.14 -21.31
CA ALA A 137 -4.46 -0.59 -21.83
C ALA A 137 -4.35 -1.48 -23.07
N GLN A 138 -3.52 -1.09 -24.03
CA GLN A 138 -3.30 -1.87 -25.27
C GLN A 138 -2.57 -3.20 -24.98
N ALA A 139 -1.53 -3.18 -24.15
CA ALA A 139 -0.77 -4.38 -23.80
C ALA A 139 -1.60 -5.41 -23.04
N LEU A 140 -2.58 -4.95 -22.26
CA LEU A 140 -3.57 -5.80 -21.60
C LEU A 140 -4.68 -6.28 -22.54
N GLY A 141 -4.96 -5.58 -23.64
CA GLY A 141 -6.09 -5.85 -24.54
C GLY A 141 -7.42 -5.32 -23.98
N LEU A 142 -7.40 -4.23 -23.20
CA LEU A 142 -8.60 -3.57 -22.70
C LEU A 142 -9.35 -2.89 -23.87
N ARG A 143 -10.67 -2.73 -23.70
CA ARG A 143 -11.49 -2.00 -24.68
C ARG A 143 -11.11 -0.52 -24.76
N PRO A 144 -11.28 0.13 -25.91
CA PRO A 144 -10.99 1.57 -26.06
C PRO A 144 -11.83 2.49 -25.19
N ASP A 145 -13.01 2.04 -24.79
CA ASP A 145 -14.00 2.76 -23.96
C ASP A 145 -13.88 2.45 -22.45
N VAL A 146 -12.83 1.70 -22.04
CA VAL A 146 -12.57 1.40 -20.63
C VAL A 146 -12.46 2.70 -19.81
N ARG A 147 -13.19 2.79 -18.72
CA ARG A 147 -13.13 3.93 -17.80
C ARG A 147 -11.86 3.90 -16.97
N ARG A 148 -11.32 5.05 -16.62
CA ARG A 148 -10.03 5.14 -15.94
C ARG A 148 -10.07 6.09 -14.75
N VAL A 149 -9.51 5.64 -13.62
CA VAL A 149 -9.38 6.40 -12.38
C VAL A 149 -7.94 6.27 -11.88
N PRO A 150 -7.01 7.08 -12.39
CA PRO A 150 -5.65 7.14 -11.85
C PRO A 150 -5.65 7.89 -10.52
N ILE A 151 -4.98 7.31 -9.51
CA ILE A 151 -4.88 7.86 -8.15
C ILE A 151 -3.40 8.02 -7.80
N PHE A 152 -3.05 9.21 -7.33
CA PHE A 152 -1.71 9.56 -6.85
C PHE A 152 -1.80 10.20 -5.46
N GLY A 153 -0.76 10.03 -4.62
CA GLY A 153 -0.64 10.75 -3.35
C GLY A 153 -1.15 10.01 -2.11
N LEU A 154 -1.73 8.81 -2.25
CA LEU A 154 -2.23 8.03 -1.11
C LEU A 154 -1.14 7.22 -0.39
N GLY A 155 0.03 7.01 -1.01
CA GLY A 155 1.10 6.19 -0.45
C GLY A 155 0.60 4.84 0.05
N CYS A 156 1.02 4.44 1.25
CA CYS A 156 0.65 3.14 1.83
C CYS A 156 -0.86 2.93 2.02
N ALA A 157 -1.67 4.00 2.15
CA ALA A 157 -3.12 3.87 2.23
C ALA A 157 -3.76 3.47 0.88
N GLY A 158 -3.03 3.66 -0.22
CA GLY A 158 -3.53 3.45 -1.59
C GLY A 158 -4.05 2.04 -1.87
N GLY A 159 -3.50 1.01 -1.23
CA GLY A 159 -3.99 -0.37 -1.37
C GLY A 159 -5.42 -0.56 -0.86
N VAL A 160 -5.73 0.01 0.30
CA VAL A 160 -7.07 -0.05 0.90
C VAL A 160 -8.03 0.95 0.23
N SER A 161 -7.61 2.21 0.09
CA SER A 161 -8.44 3.28 -0.50
C SER A 161 -8.75 3.05 -1.97
N GLY A 162 -7.78 2.53 -2.74
CA GLY A 162 -7.96 2.20 -4.15
C GLY A 162 -8.93 1.03 -4.35
N LEU A 163 -8.78 -0.04 -3.57
CA LEU A 163 -9.70 -1.18 -3.57
C LEU A 163 -11.11 -0.74 -3.16
N ALA A 164 -11.23 0.10 -2.13
CA ALA A 164 -12.49 0.68 -1.70
C ALA A 164 -13.13 1.55 -2.79
N THR A 165 -12.35 2.29 -3.54
CA THR A 165 -12.83 3.12 -4.66
C THR A 165 -13.37 2.24 -5.78
N ALA A 166 -12.66 1.18 -6.17
CA ALA A 166 -13.14 0.22 -7.16
C ALA A 166 -14.44 -0.46 -6.72
N ALA A 167 -14.56 -0.82 -5.43
CA ALA A 167 -15.78 -1.41 -4.88
C ALA A 167 -16.98 -0.44 -4.91
N ARG A 168 -16.75 0.84 -4.59
CA ARG A 168 -17.81 1.88 -4.69
C ARG A 168 -18.26 2.07 -6.13
N LEU A 169 -17.35 2.10 -7.08
CA LEU A 169 -17.66 2.25 -8.51
C LEU A 169 -18.45 1.05 -9.03
N ALA A 170 -18.05 -0.17 -8.70
CA ALA A 170 -18.78 -1.38 -9.05
C ALA A 170 -20.18 -1.43 -8.42
N ALA A 171 -20.33 -0.97 -7.17
CA ALA A 171 -21.64 -0.92 -6.51
C ALA A 171 -22.56 0.18 -7.08
N ALA A 172 -21.99 1.31 -7.53
CA ALA A 172 -22.75 2.39 -8.15
C ALA A 172 -23.30 2.01 -9.53
N GLU A 173 -22.63 1.09 -10.22
CA GLU A 173 -23.05 0.57 -11.52
C GLU A 173 -23.06 -0.97 -11.51
N PRO A 174 -24.13 -1.60 -10.98
CA PRO A 174 -24.21 -3.04 -10.84
C PRO A 174 -24.00 -3.79 -12.16
N GLY A 175 -23.20 -4.87 -12.09
CA GLY A 175 -22.83 -5.69 -13.25
C GLY A 175 -21.55 -5.26 -13.93
N THR A 176 -21.02 -4.07 -13.63
CA THR A 176 -19.71 -3.66 -14.14
C THR A 176 -18.56 -4.37 -13.42
N ARG A 177 -17.45 -4.55 -14.13
CA ARG A 177 -16.22 -5.19 -13.65
C ARG A 177 -15.09 -4.17 -13.60
N TRP A 178 -14.63 -3.90 -12.41
CA TRP A 178 -13.56 -2.95 -12.15
C TRP A 178 -12.27 -3.68 -11.83
N LEU A 179 -11.23 -3.38 -12.58
CA LEU A 179 -9.87 -3.82 -12.31
C LEU A 179 -9.19 -2.77 -11.42
N PHE A 180 -8.83 -3.16 -10.21
CA PHE A 180 -7.96 -2.37 -9.34
C PHE A 180 -6.51 -2.83 -9.54
N VAL A 181 -5.58 -1.90 -9.73
CA VAL A 181 -4.14 -2.18 -9.80
C VAL A 181 -3.39 -1.16 -8.96
N THR A 182 -2.46 -1.64 -8.14
CA THR A 182 -1.51 -0.79 -7.43
C THR A 182 -0.09 -1.25 -7.69
N VAL A 183 0.80 -0.30 -8.02
CA VAL A 183 2.22 -0.54 -8.32
C VAL A 183 3.07 0.47 -7.59
N GLU A 184 4.06 -0.01 -6.83
CA GLU A 184 4.99 0.87 -6.15
C GLU A 184 6.43 0.36 -6.32
N THR A 185 7.33 1.29 -6.62
CA THR A 185 8.77 1.09 -6.79
C THR A 185 9.52 1.94 -5.77
N CYS A 186 9.28 1.68 -4.49
CA CYS A 186 9.78 2.50 -3.39
C CYS A 186 11.30 2.57 -3.37
N SER A 187 11.97 1.52 -3.85
CA SER A 187 13.43 1.44 -3.88
C SER A 187 14.08 2.55 -4.71
N ILE A 188 13.39 3.05 -5.75
CA ILE A 188 13.91 4.14 -6.60
C ILE A 188 14.11 5.44 -5.81
N SER A 189 13.43 5.60 -4.68
CA SER A 189 13.61 6.75 -3.78
C SER A 189 14.86 6.67 -2.91
N ILE A 190 15.61 5.55 -2.94
CA ILE A 190 16.87 5.43 -2.21
C ILE A 190 17.86 6.45 -2.75
N ARG A 191 18.39 7.30 -1.84
CA ARG A 191 19.25 8.43 -2.17
C ARG A 191 20.55 8.36 -1.41
N LEU A 192 21.65 8.46 -2.14
CA LEU A 192 23.01 8.45 -1.59
C LEU A 192 23.46 9.82 -1.11
N ASP A 193 22.88 10.87 -1.65
CA ASP A 193 23.21 12.27 -1.42
C ASP A 193 22.48 12.88 -0.20
N SER A 194 21.56 12.13 0.43
CA SER A 194 20.74 12.64 1.53
C SER A 194 21.45 12.52 2.89
N ASP A 195 21.48 13.60 3.65
CA ASP A 195 21.88 13.64 5.06
C ASP A 195 20.72 13.30 6.01
N ASP A 196 19.52 13.09 5.48
CA ASP A 196 18.33 12.78 6.26
C ASP A 196 18.43 11.32 6.79
N PRO A 197 18.33 11.10 8.10
CA PRO A 197 18.20 9.75 8.68
C PRO A 197 17.12 8.88 8.06
N ALA A 198 16.03 9.49 7.55
CA ALA A 198 14.95 8.79 6.87
C ALA A 198 15.42 8.05 5.60
N ALA A 199 16.47 8.52 4.91
CA ALA A 199 17.03 7.84 3.75
C ALA A 199 17.63 6.48 4.12
N ILE A 200 18.34 6.38 5.27
CA ILE A 200 18.90 5.10 5.77
C ILE A 200 17.77 4.16 6.20
N VAL A 201 16.73 4.70 6.85
CA VAL A 201 15.55 3.93 7.25
C VAL A 201 14.82 3.40 6.01
N ALA A 202 14.63 4.21 4.98
CA ALA A 202 14.04 3.81 3.70
C ALA A 202 14.84 2.68 3.03
N THR A 203 16.19 2.80 3.01
CA THR A 203 17.09 1.76 2.49
C THR A 203 16.95 0.44 3.24
N ALA A 204 16.64 0.48 4.54
CA ALA A 204 16.44 -0.70 5.37
C ALA A 204 15.05 -1.32 5.22
N LEU A 205 14.01 -0.54 4.84
CA LEU A 205 12.61 -0.97 4.87
C LEU A 205 12.01 -1.24 3.49
N PHE A 206 12.34 -0.43 2.47
CA PHE A 206 11.60 -0.45 1.21
C PHE A 206 11.91 -1.67 0.33
N GLY A 207 10.84 -2.23 -0.22
CA GLY A 207 10.80 -3.15 -1.35
C GLY A 207 9.87 -2.61 -2.43
N ASP A 208 9.76 -3.35 -3.54
CA ASP A 208 8.95 -2.99 -4.69
C ASP A 208 7.96 -4.10 -5.01
N GLY A 209 6.82 -3.75 -5.61
CA GLY A 209 5.82 -4.74 -5.99
C GLY A 209 4.55 -4.15 -6.58
N ALA A 210 3.68 -5.04 -7.00
CA ALA A 210 2.36 -4.72 -7.51
C ALA A 210 1.31 -5.71 -7.02
N ALA A 211 0.07 -5.27 -7.00
CA ALA A 211 -1.08 -6.14 -6.79
C ALA A 211 -2.25 -5.66 -7.65
N ALA A 212 -3.07 -6.60 -8.11
CA ALA A 212 -4.29 -6.31 -8.85
C ALA A 212 -5.45 -7.19 -8.37
N ALA A 213 -6.65 -6.65 -8.48
CA ALA A 213 -7.88 -7.35 -8.09
C ALA A 213 -9.03 -7.01 -9.04
N VAL A 214 -9.93 -7.95 -9.27
CA VAL A 214 -11.17 -7.69 -9.99
C VAL A 214 -12.31 -7.58 -9.00
N ILE A 215 -13.09 -6.53 -9.13
CA ILE A 215 -14.23 -6.20 -8.28
C ILE A 215 -15.49 -6.08 -9.13
N SER A 216 -16.59 -6.70 -8.69
CA SER A 216 -17.88 -6.60 -9.35
C SER A 216 -19.02 -6.90 -8.35
N THR A 217 -20.24 -6.58 -8.73
CA THR A 217 -21.46 -7.04 -8.03
C THR A 217 -21.91 -8.43 -8.50
N GLN A 218 -21.26 -8.99 -9.52
CA GLN A 218 -21.60 -10.29 -10.13
C GLN A 218 -20.35 -11.17 -10.24
N GLY A 219 -20.54 -12.47 -10.07
CA GLY A 219 -19.47 -13.48 -10.15
C GLY A 219 -19.24 -14.19 -8.83
N THR A 220 -18.30 -15.16 -8.83
CA THR A 220 -17.94 -15.91 -7.63
C THR A 220 -17.04 -15.05 -6.74
N ALA A 221 -17.52 -14.76 -5.54
CA ALA A 221 -16.83 -13.90 -4.60
C ALA A 221 -15.76 -14.66 -3.80
N LEU A 222 -14.55 -14.10 -3.70
CA LEU A 222 -13.58 -14.45 -2.67
C LEU A 222 -13.91 -13.78 -1.32
N ALA A 223 -14.45 -12.57 -1.40
CA ALA A 223 -14.93 -11.80 -0.26
C ALA A 223 -15.99 -10.79 -0.71
N HIS A 224 -16.97 -10.49 0.15
CA HIS A 224 -17.89 -9.37 -0.04
C HIS A 224 -17.34 -8.12 0.62
N VAL A 225 -17.41 -6.97 -0.05
CA VAL A 225 -17.02 -5.67 0.51
C VAL A 225 -18.25 -5.11 1.23
N GLU A 226 -18.20 -5.02 2.58
CA GLU A 226 -19.31 -4.50 3.37
C GLU A 226 -19.33 -2.97 3.39
N GLY A 227 -18.16 -2.33 3.40
CA GLY A 227 -18.01 -0.89 3.44
C GLY A 227 -16.56 -0.47 3.72
N SER A 228 -16.32 0.83 3.66
CA SER A 228 -15.00 1.42 3.86
C SER A 228 -15.09 2.82 4.43
N GLY A 229 -14.05 3.28 5.11
CA GLY A 229 -13.94 4.63 5.62
C GLY A 229 -12.49 5.08 5.71
N GLU A 230 -12.31 6.40 5.84
CA GLU A 230 -11.01 7.02 5.99
C GLU A 230 -11.04 8.06 7.12
N ARG A 231 -9.93 8.18 7.83
CA ARG A 231 -9.72 9.21 8.86
C ARG A 231 -8.44 9.97 8.55
N LEU A 232 -8.57 11.23 8.22
CA LEU A 232 -7.46 12.17 8.10
C LEU A 232 -7.30 12.93 9.42
N TRP A 233 -6.09 12.96 9.99
CA TRP A 233 -5.80 13.73 11.20
C TRP A 233 -5.26 15.13 10.84
N PRO A 234 -5.90 16.20 11.32
CA PRO A 234 -5.43 17.56 11.08
C PRO A 234 -4.04 17.82 11.66
N GLY A 235 -3.23 18.62 10.95
CA GLY A 235 -1.92 19.06 11.43
C GLY A 235 -0.81 18.00 11.38
N THR A 236 -0.97 16.94 10.56
CA THR A 236 -0.07 15.78 10.50
C THR A 236 0.63 15.58 9.16
N LEU A 237 0.67 16.60 8.29
CA LEU A 237 1.25 16.51 6.95
C LEU A 237 2.73 16.09 6.95
N GLU A 238 3.48 16.47 7.99
CA GLU A 238 4.91 16.21 8.10
C GLU A 238 5.24 14.82 8.69
N ILE A 239 4.24 14.00 9.04
CA ILE A 239 4.47 12.69 9.67
C ILE A 239 4.96 11.67 8.66
N MET A 240 4.37 11.65 7.46
CA MET A 240 4.70 10.67 6.42
C MET A 240 4.41 11.25 5.03
N GLY A 241 5.29 10.96 4.07
CA GLY A 241 5.07 11.36 2.68
C GLY A 241 6.32 11.38 1.85
N TRP A 242 6.22 12.10 0.74
CA TRP A 242 7.33 12.44 -0.14
C TRP A 242 7.52 13.94 -0.21
N ARG A 243 8.78 14.38 -0.16
CA ARG A 243 9.17 15.71 -0.65
C ARG A 243 9.73 15.58 -2.06
N VAL A 244 9.33 16.50 -2.94
CA VAL A 244 9.90 16.59 -4.29
C VAL A 244 11.18 17.41 -4.20
N GLU A 245 12.31 16.79 -4.47
CA GLU A 245 13.63 17.42 -4.43
C GLU A 245 14.42 17.03 -5.68
N ASP A 246 15.49 17.74 -6.00
CA ASP A 246 16.50 17.25 -6.92
C ASP A 246 17.40 16.29 -6.15
N PRO A 247 17.62 15.05 -6.60
CA PRO A 247 17.31 14.40 -7.88
C PRO A 247 16.10 13.45 -7.86
N GLY A 248 15.13 13.59 -6.97
CA GLY A 248 13.98 12.68 -6.93
C GLY A 248 13.10 12.87 -5.69
N LEU A 249 12.21 11.93 -5.44
CA LEU A 249 11.37 11.88 -4.25
C LEU A 249 12.24 11.58 -3.02
N ALA A 250 12.13 12.42 -1.98
CA ALA A 250 12.74 12.19 -0.68
C ALA A 250 11.68 11.73 0.31
N VAL A 251 11.95 10.62 1.01
CA VAL A 251 11.01 10.06 1.96
C VAL A 251 10.89 10.95 3.22
N VAL A 252 9.67 11.10 3.69
CA VAL A 252 9.37 11.68 5.00
C VAL A 252 8.84 10.57 5.90
N PHE A 253 9.62 10.26 6.96
CA PHE A 253 9.19 9.34 8.03
C PHE A 253 9.52 9.96 9.38
N ASP A 254 8.50 10.34 10.13
CA ASP A 254 8.70 10.84 11.48
C ASP A 254 8.80 9.68 12.49
N ARG A 255 9.70 9.84 13.46
CA ARG A 255 9.85 8.91 14.60
C ARG A 255 8.63 8.89 15.51
N ALA A 256 7.75 9.88 15.38
CA ALA A 256 6.50 9.98 16.12
C ALA A 256 5.42 9.00 15.64
N ILE A 257 5.61 8.29 14.50
CA ILE A 257 4.59 7.38 13.97
C ILE A 257 4.15 6.33 15.01
N PRO A 258 5.02 5.53 15.67
CA PRO A 258 4.56 4.55 16.66
C PRO A 258 3.82 5.18 17.84
N PRO A 259 4.34 6.20 18.56
CA PRO A 259 3.60 6.83 19.65
C PRO A 259 2.32 7.56 19.19
N PHE A 260 2.28 8.08 17.96
CA PHE A 260 1.05 8.65 17.40
C PHE A 260 -0.04 7.57 17.28
N LEU A 261 0.31 6.38 16.80
CA LEU A 261 -0.62 5.26 16.67
C LEU A 261 -1.12 4.79 18.04
N GLU A 262 -0.25 4.65 19.02
CA GLU A 262 -0.64 4.26 20.38
C GLU A 262 -1.71 5.18 20.97
N ASN A 263 -1.71 6.46 20.62
CA ASN A 263 -2.64 7.44 21.16
C ASN A 263 -3.89 7.68 20.29
N ASN A 264 -3.85 7.41 18.99
CA ASN A 264 -4.90 7.87 18.07
C ASN A 264 -5.55 6.76 17.24
N LEU A 265 -4.88 5.60 17.07
CA LEU A 265 -5.33 4.56 16.13
C LEU A 265 -6.70 4.00 16.55
N ARG A 266 -6.89 3.68 17.82
CA ARG A 266 -8.12 3.07 18.32
C ARG A 266 -9.32 3.99 18.10
N GLU A 267 -9.22 5.26 18.49
CA GLU A 267 -10.29 6.24 18.26
C GLU A 267 -10.59 6.42 16.78
N GLY A 268 -9.54 6.55 15.95
CA GLY A 268 -9.71 6.68 14.50
C GLY A 268 -10.42 5.49 13.88
N LEU A 269 -10.08 4.28 14.32
CA LEU A 269 -10.68 3.05 13.83
C LEU A 269 -12.13 2.89 14.28
N ASP A 270 -12.41 3.15 15.56
CA ASP A 270 -13.76 3.10 16.12
C ASP A 270 -14.68 4.07 15.36
N ALA A 271 -14.22 5.30 15.08
CA ALA A 271 -15.00 6.27 14.29
C ALA A 271 -15.34 5.78 12.87
N ILE A 272 -14.43 5.05 12.21
CA ILE A 272 -14.70 4.44 10.89
C ILE A 272 -15.72 3.31 11.05
N LEU A 273 -15.54 2.43 12.03
CA LEU A 273 -16.42 1.29 12.28
C LEU A 273 -17.83 1.73 12.66
N ASP A 274 -17.99 2.77 13.46
CA ASP A 274 -19.29 3.38 13.80
C ASP A 274 -20.03 3.84 12.53
N GLY A 275 -19.30 4.47 11.59
CA GLY A 275 -19.84 4.87 10.28
C GLY A 275 -20.33 3.68 9.45
N LEU A 276 -19.76 2.49 9.66
CA LEU A 276 -20.17 1.24 9.01
C LEU A 276 -21.26 0.48 9.80
N GLY A 277 -21.63 0.94 10.98
CA GLY A 277 -22.52 0.24 11.91
C GLY A 277 -21.91 -1.03 12.50
N LEU A 278 -20.58 -1.01 12.69
CA LEU A 278 -19.79 -2.08 13.27
C LEU A 278 -19.05 -1.59 14.51
N SER A 279 -18.62 -2.53 15.34
CA SER A 279 -17.69 -2.31 16.44
C SER A 279 -16.41 -3.13 16.22
N PHE A 280 -15.35 -2.82 16.93
CA PHE A 280 -14.11 -3.60 16.84
C PHE A 280 -14.30 -5.08 17.28
N ALA A 281 -15.27 -5.34 18.16
CA ALA A 281 -15.62 -6.69 18.60
C ALA A 281 -16.27 -7.55 17.48
N ASP A 282 -16.79 -6.91 16.43
CA ASP A 282 -17.34 -7.60 15.25
C ASP A 282 -16.26 -8.08 14.28
N ILE A 283 -15.00 -7.71 14.49
CA ILE A 283 -13.88 -8.01 13.60
C ILE A 283 -13.14 -9.25 14.08
N ASP A 284 -13.13 -10.30 13.27
CA ASP A 284 -12.44 -11.55 13.60
C ASP A 284 -10.93 -11.46 13.31
N ARG A 285 -10.53 -10.67 12.31
CA ARG A 285 -9.13 -10.54 11.88
C ARG A 285 -8.84 -9.17 11.27
N LEU A 286 -7.70 -8.62 11.61
CA LEU A 286 -7.11 -7.49 10.88
C LEU A 286 -6.30 -8.00 9.70
N CYS A 287 -6.32 -7.25 8.60
CA CYS A 287 -5.43 -7.36 7.47
C CYS A 287 -4.77 -5.99 7.31
N SER A 288 -3.65 -5.79 8.00
CA SER A 288 -3.04 -4.47 8.15
C SER A 288 -1.82 -4.32 7.26
N HIS A 289 -1.62 -3.11 6.73
CA HIS A 289 -0.38 -2.78 6.02
C HIS A 289 0.82 -2.84 6.98
N PRO A 290 1.85 -3.68 6.73
CA PRO A 290 3.03 -3.78 7.57
C PRO A 290 4.06 -2.68 7.24
N GLY A 291 3.85 -1.47 7.72
CA GLY A 291 4.76 -0.34 7.49
C GLY A 291 6.16 -0.53 8.07
N GLY A 292 6.33 -1.44 9.04
CA GLY A 292 7.57 -1.82 9.72
C GLY A 292 7.30 -2.55 11.02
N ALA A 293 8.27 -3.29 11.53
CA ALA A 293 8.08 -4.13 12.73
C ALA A 293 7.59 -3.35 13.96
N LYS A 294 8.13 -2.14 14.20
CA LYS A 294 7.71 -1.27 15.30
C LYS A 294 6.27 -0.75 15.12
N VAL A 295 5.86 -0.49 13.88
CA VAL A 295 4.50 -0.05 13.56
C VAL A 295 3.51 -1.16 13.88
N LEU A 296 3.80 -2.40 13.51
CA LEU A 296 2.96 -3.55 13.85
C LEU A 296 2.83 -3.74 15.37
N THR A 297 3.92 -3.61 16.11
CA THR A 297 3.89 -3.70 17.57
C THR A 297 3.05 -2.57 18.21
N ALA A 298 3.20 -1.33 17.72
CA ALA A 298 2.39 -0.21 18.18
C ALA A 298 0.90 -0.39 17.84
N MET A 299 0.56 -0.97 16.68
CA MET A 299 -0.82 -1.31 16.34
C MET A 299 -1.41 -2.36 17.26
N GLU A 300 -0.67 -3.44 17.54
CA GLU A 300 -1.10 -4.48 18.48
C GLU A 300 -1.38 -3.87 19.87
N SER A 301 -0.47 -3.02 20.36
CA SER A 301 -0.62 -2.31 21.65
C SER A 301 -1.85 -1.40 21.65
N ALA A 302 -1.98 -0.51 20.65
CA ALA A 302 -3.07 0.46 20.54
C ALA A 302 -4.46 -0.19 20.48
N LEU A 303 -4.54 -1.38 19.88
CA LEU A 303 -5.79 -2.11 19.68
C LEU A 303 -6.05 -3.17 20.78
N GLY A 304 -5.17 -3.30 21.76
CA GLY A 304 -5.29 -4.29 22.83
C GLY A 304 -5.16 -5.73 22.36
N LEU A 305 -4.42 -5.96 21.28
CA LEU A 305 -4.17 -7.29 20.73
C LEU A 305 -2.96 -7.93 21.42
N GLN A 306 -2.94 -9.26 21.46
CA GLN A 306 -1.75 -9.97 21.89
C GLN A 306 -0.59 -9.74 20.91
N THR A 307 0.63 -9.61 21.45
CA THR A 307 1.84 -9.51 20.63
C THR A 307 1.95 -10.72 19.71
N GLY A 308 2.15 -10.48 18.42
CA GLY A 308 2.24 -11.51 17.42
C GLY A 308 0.92 -11.86 16.73
N THR A 309 -0.20 -11.22 17.08
CA THR A 309 -1.49 -11.40 16.40
C THR A 309 -1.40 -11.04 14.91
N LEU A 310 -0.56 -10.05 14.55
CA LEU A 310 -0.30 -9.64 13.17
C LEU A 310 0.82 -10.50 12.54
N ASP A 311 0.68 -11.82 12.59
CA ASP A 311 1.68 -12.81 12.15
C ASP A 311 1.91 -12.81 10.63
N LEU A 312 0.83 -12.71 9.85
CA LEU A 312 0.91 -12.68 8.37
C LEU A 312 1.50 -11.36 7.88
N GLU A 313 1.17 -10.25 8.52
CA GLU A 313 1.76 -8.95 8.27
C GLU A 313 3.27 -8.97 8.48
N ARG A 314 3.72 -9.59 9.59
CA ARG A 314 5.15 -9.80 9.87
C ARG A 314 5.80 -10.73 8.85
N THR A 315 5.08 -11.76 8.39
CA THR A 315 5.57 -12.69 7.37
C THR A 315 5.78 -11.98 6.04
N VAL A 316 4.78 -11.20 5.58
CA VAL A 316 4.90 -10.42 4.34
C VAL A 316 6.02 -9.37 4.44
N LEU A 317 6.12 -8.67 5.58
CA LEU A 317 7.21 -7.71 5.82
C LEU A 317 8.58 -8.40 5.74
N ARG A 318 8.72 -9.60 6.30
CA ARG A 318 9.95 -10.38 6.31
C ARG A 318 10.38 -10.80 4.90
N GLU A 319 9.43 -11.18 4.05
CA GLU A 319 9.68 -11.76 2.72
C GLU A 319 9.78 -10.71 1.60
N HIS A 320 9.18 -9.52 1.79
CA HIS A 320 9.05 -8.51 0.72
C HIS A 320 9.47 -7.09 1.14
N GLY A 321 9.69 -6.83 2.43
CA GLY A 321 9.85 -5.47 2.93
C GLY A 321 8.56 -4.66 2.82
N ASN A 322 8.68 -3.35 2.96
CA ASN A 322 7.57 -2.41 2.80
C ASN A 322 7.51 -1.93 1.33
N MET A 323 6.57 -2.47 0.57
CA MET A 323 6.27 -2.11 -0.82
C MET A 323 5.21 -0.99 -0.92
N SER A 324 4.92 -0.25 0.17
CA SER A 324 3.85 0.75 0.21
C SER A 324 2.46 0.13 -0.09
N ALA A 325 1.64 0.72 -0.97
CA ALA A 325 0.26 0.33 -1.23
C ALA A 325 0.03 -1.18 -1.55
N PRO A 326 0.84 -1.87 -2.35
CA PRO A 326 0.66 -3.30 -2.62
C PRO A 326 0.78 -4.19 -1.39
N THR A 327 1.57 -3.82 -0.37
CA THR A 327 1.93 -4.72 0.73
C THR A 327 0.73 -5.31 1.46
N VAL A 328 -0.32 -4.53 1.70
CA VAL A 328 -1.55 -5.00 2.36
C VAL A 328 -2.30 -6.04 1.52
N LEU A 329 -2.16 -6.00 0.19
CA LEU A 329 -2.77 -6.97 -0.73
C LEU A 329 -2.01 -8.31 -0.69
N PHE A 330 -0.69 -8.31 -0.48
CA PHE A 330 0.09 -9.52 -0.21
C PHE A 330 -0.36 -10.18 1.10
N VAL A 331 -0.65 -9.38 2.14
CA VAL A 331 -1.25 -9.90 3.39
C VAL A 331 -2.62 -10.51 3.12
N LEU A 332 -3.48 -9.80 2.36
CA LEU A 332 -4.80 -10.31 2.01
C LEU A 332 -4.73 -11.62 1.21
N GLN A 333 -3.78 -11.75 0.28
CA GLN A 333 -3.56 -12.98 -0.47
C GLN A 333 -3.26 -14.15 0.46
N ARG A 334 -2.36 -13.98 1.44
CA ARG A 334 -2.03 -15.02 2.44
C ARG A 334 -3.25 -15.36 3.31
N LEU A 335 -4.09 -14.39 3.64
CA LEU A 335 -5.34 -14.64 4.37
C LEU A 335 -6.34 -15.46 3.54
N LEU A 336 -6.49 -15.13 2.26
CA LEU A 336 -7.36 -15.89 1.34
C LEU A 336 -6.88 -17.33 1.18
N GLU A 337 -5.57 -17.56 1.05
CA GLU A 337 -4.95 -18.89 0.96
C GLU A 337 -5.17 -19.72 2.23
N ARG A 338 -5.17 -19.11 3.42
CA ARG A 338 -5.46 -19.78 4.71
C ARG A 338 -6.95 -19.95 5.01
N GLY A 339 -7.81 -19.35 4.21
CA GLY A 339 -9.25 -19.23 4.46
C GLY A 339 -9.59 -17.94 5.19
N LEU A 340 -10.31 -17.07 4.49
CA LEU A 340 -10.71 -15.76 5.03
C LEU A 340 -11.59 -15.95 6.27
N PRO A 341 -11.30 -15.30 7.42
CA PRO A 341 -12.20 -15.23 8.58
C PRO A 341 -13.56 -14.63 8.23
N SER A 342 -14.55 -14.83 9.09
CA SER A 342 -15.93 -14.39 8.82
C SER A 342 -16.01 -12.91 8.48
N ARG A 343 -15.33 -12.06 9.28
CA ARG A 343 -15.18 -10.64 8.99
C ARG A 343 -13.72 -10.21 9.18
N THR A 344 -13.13 -9.71 8.10
CA THR A 344 -11.74 -9.21 8.05
C THR A 344 -11.76 -7.71 7.81
N LEU A 345 -11.02 -6.95 8.62
CA LEU A 345 -10.85 -5.51 8.43
C LEU A 345 -9.48 -5.24 7.84
N MET A 346 -9.44 -4.83 6.58
CA MET A 346 -8.22 -4.28 5.98
C MET A 346 -7.95 -2.89 6.54
N THR A 347 -6.69 -2.60 6.89
CA THR A 347 -6.28 -1.27 7.35
C THR A 347 -4.93 -0.89 6.75
N ALA A 348 -4.77 0.38 6.44
CA ALA A 348 -3.49 0.95 6.05
C ALA A 348 -3.37 2.40 6.54
N LEU A 349 -2.14 2.79 6.84
CA LEU A 349 -1.77 4.15 7.21
C LEU A 349 -0.99 4.77 6.06
N GLY A 350 -1.30 6.00 5.72
CA GLY A 350 -0.68 6.71 4.62
C GLY A 350 -0.46 8.19 4.89
N PRO A 351 0.12 8.88 3.91
CA PRO A 351 0.34 10.33 3.99
C PRO A 351 -0.93 11.12 4.31
N GLY A 352 -0.75 12.26 5.10
CA GLY A 352 -1.82 13.14 5.39
C GLY A 352 -1.98 13.56 6.85
N PHE A 353 -1.80 12.81 7.92
CA PHE A 353 -1.66 11.36 8.05
C PHE A 353 -3.03 10.71 8.03
N THR A 354 -3.18 9.62 7.34
CA THR A 354 -4.49 9.03 7.06
C THR A 354 -4.54 7.56 7.50
N LEU A 355 -5.65 7.15 8.11
CA LEU A 355 -6.06 5.76 8.27
C LEU A 355 -7.12 5.45 7.22
N ALA A 356 -6.91 4.42 6.42
CA ALA A 356 -7.93 3.82 5.55
C ALA A 356 -8.34 2.46 6.10
N ALA A 357 -9.64 2.15 6.05
CA ALA A 357 -10.17 0.85 6.46
C ALA A 357 -11.25 0.36 5.50
N LEU A 358 -11.28 -0.97 5.26
CA LEU A 358 -12.22 -1.66 4.40
C LEU A 358 -12.66 -2.97 5.08
N SER A 359 -13.97 -3.16 5.30
CA SER A 359 -14.52 -4.40 5.85
C SER A 359 -14.82 -5.39 4.74
N LEU A 360 -14.24 -6.59 4.89
CA LEU A 360 -14.47 -7.75 4.04
C LEU A 360 -15.23 -8.83 4.83
N ARG A 361 -16.21 -9.44 4.18
CA ARG A 361 -16.95 -10.58 4.71
C ARG A 361 -16.74 -11.81 3.86
N ARG A 362 -16.45 -12.93 4.51
CA ARG A 362 -16.38 -14.24 3.83
C ARG A 362 -17.71 -14.57 3.19
N PRO A 363 -17.75 -15.08 1.95
CA PRO A 363 -18.96 -15.63 1.35
C PRO A 363 -19.51 -16.78 2.20
N SER A 364 -20.84 -16.89 2.27
CA SER A 364 -21.57 -17.94 3.00
C SER A 364 -21.46 -19.31 2.31
#